data_61888e60274103734bda0087ae52e1eb
#
_entry.id   61888e60274103734bda0087ae52e1eb
#
_cell.length_a   1.000
_cell.length_b   1.000
_cell.length_c   1.000
_cell.angle_alpha   90.00
_cell.angle_beta   90.00
_cell.angle_gamma   90.00
#
_symmetry.space_group_name_H-M   'P 1'
#
loop_
_entity.id
_entity.type
_entity.pdbx_description
1 polymer ?
#
loop_
_entity_poly.entity_id
_entity_poly.type
_entity_poly.pdbx_seq_one_letter_code
_entity_poly.pdbx_strand_id
1 'polypeptide(L)'
;MRRLFFVASILLVWMGGITGCKMAGSANGSDSLAVDSFKYAFADSMLHCNIVADVPQGDDSLAVGVRAYVNAQLDSLSSVHAFDASRSAGYGGDLTDGQALVDFYGKLNVDSMRAMQSPDGGAPEFQCSYDVAIRLAAQNERYVTYSVDQYVYGGGAHGSAVSYCVNILKSSGRVLGATVDAAQLDALQPLLLHGVTTYINAQGQKVTEDEALKLLFIDKGIIPLPAHAPYLAADGLHFVYQQYEIGPYAMGMVSFTLPYDKVKPYM
;
A
#
# COMPACT_ATOMS: atom_id res chain seq x y z
N MET A 1 6.39 37.28 -32.52
CA MET A 1 7.09 36.40 -31.53
C MET A 1 6.06 35.40 -31.05
N ARG A 2 6.06 34.19 -31.62
CA ARG A 2 5.15 33.07 -31.26
C ARG A 2 5.77 32.35 -30.05
N ARG A 3 5.11 32.40 -28.91
CA ARG A 3 5.45 31.54 -27.76
C ARG A 3 4.80 30.16 -27.97
N LEU A 4 5.62 29.15 -28.27
CA LEU A 4 5.24 27.75 -28.22
C LEU A 4 5.09 27.35 -26.75
N PHE A 5 3.87 27.05 -26.34
CA PHE A 5 3.62 26.31 -25.11
C PHE A 5 3.83 24.82 -25.41
N PHE A 6 4.91 24.25 -24.88
CA PHE A 6 5.07 22.81 -24.80
C PHE A 6 4.17 22.32 -23.67
N VAL A 7 3.03 21.77 -24.04
CA VAL A 7 2.24 20.93 -23.14
C VAL A 7 2.95 19.58 -23.11
N ALA A 8 3.75 19.36 -22.09
CA ALA A 8 4.29 18.03 -21.80
C ALA A 8 3.14 17.18 -21.22
N SER A 9 2.50 16.42 -22.09
CA SER A 9 1.61 15.33 -21.65
C SER A 9 2.46 14.27 -20.99
N ILE A 10 2.55 14.32 -19.66
CA ILE A 10 3.08 13.23 -18.86
C ILE A 10 1.99 12.15 -18.81
N LEU A 11 2.00 11.29 -19.82
CA LEU A 11 1.38 9.96 -19.71
C LEU A 11 2.19 9.18 -18.68
N LEU A 12 1.82 9.31 -17.42
CA LEU A 12 2.27 8.38 -16.38
C LEU A 12 1.58 7.04 -16.67
N VAL A 13 2.27 6.22 -17.48
CA VAL A 13 1.99 4.77 -17.52
C VAL A 13 2.39 4.23 -16.15
N TRP A 14 1.43 4.17 -15.24
CA TRP A 14 1.58 3.47 -13.97
C TRP A 14 1.53 1.95 -14.24
N MET A 15 2.55 1.43 -14.94
CA MET A 15 2.91 0.02 -15.02
C MET A 15 4.22 -0.22 -14.27
N GLY A 16 4.36 0.40 -13.12
CA GLY A 16 5.37 0.03 -12.15
C GLY A 16 4.69 -0.78 -11.07
N GLY A 17 4.34 -2.03 -11.37
CA GLY A 17 4.11 -3.01 -10.31
C GLY A 17 5.32 -2.94 -9.39
N ILE A 18 5.09 -2.97 -8.07
CA ILE A 18 6.16 -3.13 -7.10
C ILE A 18 6.95 -4.36 -7.55
N THR A 19 8.11 -4.13 -8.17
CA THR A 19 9.06 -5.19 -8.52
C THR A 19 9.72 -5.70 -7.23
N GLY A 20 8.90 -6.10 -6.27
CA GLY A 20 9.31 -6.59 -4.97
C GLY A 20 8.60 -7.87 -4.56
N CYS A 21 7.39 -8.12 -5.03
CA CYS A 21 6.77 -9.42 -4.85
C CYS A 21 7.27 -10.37 -5.95
N LYS A 22 8.51 -10.88 -5.83
CA LYS A 22 8.89 -12.08 -6.56
C LYS A 22 7.91 -13.16 -6.16
N MET A 23 7.12 -13.65 -7.13
CA MET A 23 6.27 -14.81 -6.94
C MET A 23 7.10 -15.93 -6.31
N ALA A 24 6.91 -16.15 -5.03
CA ALA A 24 7.35 -17.36 -4.38
C ALA A 24 6.56 -18.50 -5.02
N GLY A 25 7.27 -19.54 -5.44
CA GLY A 25 6.72 -20.62 -6.25
C GLY A 25 5.37 -21.13 -5.72
N SER A 26 4.50 -21.45 -6.66
CA SER A 26 3.23 -22.14 -6.43
C SER A 26 3.45 -23.35 -5.52
N ALA A 27 2.94 -23.27 -4.30
CA ALA A 27 2.77 -24.46 -3.47
C ALA A 27 1.68 -25.32 -4.14
N ASN A 28 2.08 -26.33 -4.89
CA ASN A 28 1.19 -27.39 -5.35
C ASN A 28 0.79 -28.25 -4.15
N GLY A 29 -0.26 -27.86 -3.44
CA GLY A 29 -0.80 -28.61 -2.31
C GLY A 29 -2.22 -28.16 -2.01
N SER A 30 -3.03 -29.02 -1.40
CA SER A 30 -4.42 -28.85 -1.00
C SER A 30 -4.68 -27.67 -0.02
N ASP A 31 -3.67 -26.86 0.27
CA ASP A 31 -3.64 -25.82 1.31
C ASP A 31 -3.47 -24.40 0.74
N SER A 32 -3.66 -24.21 -0.57
CA SER A 32 -3.59 -22.87 -1.17
C SER A 32 -4.91 -22.14 -1.00
N LEU A 33 -4.86 -20.89 -0.49
CA LEU A 33 -6.02 -20.01 -0.48
C LEU A 33 -6.39 -19.65 -1.91
N ALA A 34 -7.59 -20.03 -2.34
CA ALA A 34 -8.16 -19.61 -3.61
C ALA A 34 -8.93 -18.29 -3.40
N VAL A 35 -8.79 -17.37 -4.33
CA VAL A 35 -9.45 -16.07 -4.28
C VAL A 35 -10.10 -15.75 -5.61
N ASP A 36 -11.22 -15.03 -5.56
CA ASP A 36 -11.82 -14.38 -6.72
C ASP A 36 -11.49 -12.88 -6.66
N SER A 37 -11.22 -12.29 -7.82
CA SER A 37 -10.90 -10.86 -7.93
C SER A 37 -12.13 -10.09 -8.36
N PHE A 38 -12.58 -9.18 -7.52
CA PHE A 38 -13.73 -8.32 -7.75
C PHE A 38 -13.30 -6.89 -8.07
N LYS A 39 -14.09 -6.21 -8.90
CA LYS A 39 -13.74 -4.88 -9.37
C LYS A 39 -14.95 -3.96 -9.39
N TYR A 40 -14.76 -2.74 -8.86
CA TYR A 40 -15.58 -1.58 -9.14
C TYR A 40 -14.79 -0.61 -10.03
N ALA A 41 -15.43 -0.05 -11.05
CA ALA A 41 -14.81 0.97 -11.89
C ALA A 41 -15.85 2.03 -12.26
N PHE A 42 -15.50 3.29 -12.04
CA PHE A 42 -16.28 4.46 -12.42
C PHE A 42 -15.35 5.50 -13.04
N ALA A 43 -15.76 6.13 -14.13
CA ALA A 43 -15.05 7.25 -14.71
C ALA A 43 -16.01 8.22 -15.41
N ASP A 44 -15.82 9.51 -15.16
CA ASP A 44 -16.42 10.59 -15.92
C ASP A 44 -15.38 11.70 -16.16
N SER A 45 -15.80 12.88 -16.61
CA SER A 45 -14.88 14.01 -16.86
C SER A 45 -14.24 14.59 -15.60
N MET A 46 -14.80 14.30 -14.42
CA MET A 46 -14.42 14.90 -13.14
C MET A 46 -13.72 13.92 -12.20
N LEU A 47 -14.00 12.63 -12.32
CA LEU A 47 -13.55 11.61 -11.38
C LEU A 47 -13.26 10.28 -12.05
N HIS A 48 -12.14 9.67 -11.69
CA HIS A 48 -11.83 8.26 -11.90
C HIS A 48 -11.80 7.55 -10.54
N CYS A 49 -12.54 6.44 -10.41
CA CYS A 49 -12.54 5.60 -9.22
C CYS A 49 -12.41 4.14 -9.63
N ASN A 50 -11.41 3.44 -9.09
CA ASN A 50 -11.20 2.04 -9.36
C ASN A 50 -10.82 1.31 -8.07
N ILE A 51 -11.59 0.27 -7.72
CA ILE A 51 -11.30 -0.61 -6.58
C ILE A 51 -11.18 -2.03 -7.10
N VAL A 52 -10.12 -2.71 -6.70
CA VAL A 52 -9.92 -4.14 -6.94
C VAL A 52 -9.63 -4.82 -5.62
N ALA A 53 -10.32 -5.94 -5.34
CA ALA A 53 -10.09 -6.73 -4.15
C ALA A 53 -10.10 -8.23 -4.47
N ASP A 54 -9.08 -8.94 -4.01
CA ASP A 54 -9.03 -10.40 -4.03
C ASP A 54 -9.69 -10.92 -2.75
N VAL A 55 -10.84 -11.58 -2.91
CA VAL A 55 -11.70 -12.07 -1.81
C VAL A 55 -11.73 -13.59 -1.82
N PRO A 56 -11.32 -14.25 -0.72
CA PRO A 56 -11.34 -15.71 -0.67
C PRO A 56 -12.74 -16.27 -0.52
N GLN A 57 -12.93 -17.44 -1.10
CA GLN A 57 -14.11 -18.28 -0.92
C GLN A 57 -13.91 -19.25 0.27
N GLY A 58 -15.00 -19.87 0.71
CA GLY A 58 -14.98 -20.84 1.83
C GLY A 58 -15.21 -20.21 3.20
N ASP A 59 -15.32 -21.08 4.23
CA ASP A 59 -15.73 -20.70 5.57
C ASP A 59 -14.71 -21.08 6.64
N ASP A 60 -13.49 -21.48 6.23
CA ASP A 60 -12.41 -21.71 7.16
C ASP A 60 -11.91 -20.40 7.82
N SER A 61 -11.17 -20.54 8.91
CA SER A 61 -10.71 -19.39 9.68
C SER A 61 -9.82 -18.43 8.90
N LEU A 62 -9.07 -18.93 7.90
CA LEU A 62 -8.23 -18.11 7.05
C LEU A 62 -9.10 -17.28 6.11
N ALA A 63 -10.06 -17.90 5.40
CA ALA A 63 -10.94 -17.20 4.47
C ALA A 63 -11.77 -16.12 5.19
N VAL A 64 -12.34 -16.46 6.35
CA VAL A 64 -13.07 -15.50 7.20
C VAL A 64 -12.17 -14.34 7.65
N GLY A 65 -10.96 -14.63 8.14
CA GLY A 65 -10.01 -13.61 8.59
C GLY A 65 -9.55 -12.69 7.46
N VAL A 66 -9.28 -13.24 6.28
CA VAL A 66 -8.87 -12.44 5.10
C VAL A 66 -10.02 -11.55 4.63
N ARG A 67 -11.26 -12.04 4.55
CA ARG A 67 -12.42 -11.20 4.19
C ARG A 67 -12.60 -10.05 5.17
N ALA A 68 -12.50 -10.32 6.46
CA ALA A 68 -12.58 -9.27 7.48
C ALA A 68 -11.44 -8.25 7.32
N TYR A 69 -10.21 -8.70 7.02
CA TYR A 69 -9.08 -7.84 6.74
C TYR A 69 -9.32 -6.95 5.50
N VAL A 70 -9.75 -7.54 4.37
CA VAL A 70 -10.04 -6.79 3.13
C VAL A 70 -11.11 -5.71 3.39
N ASN A 71 -12.20 -6.06 4.08
CA ASN A 71 -13.24 -5.09 4.45
C ASN A 71 -12.67 -3.95 5.31
N ALA A 72 -11.88 -4.27 6.34
CA ALA A 72 -11.28 -3.28 7.21
C ALA A 72 -10.30 -2.36 6.47
N GLN A 73 -9.56 -2.87 5.47
CA GLN A 73 -8.67 -2.05 4.65
C GLN A 73 -9.46 -1.13 3.72
N LEU A 74 -10.50 -1.61 3.05
CA LEU A 74 -11.37 -0.78 2.21
C LEU A 74 -12.05 0.33 3.01
N ASP A 75 -12.43 0.05 4.26
CA ASP A 75 -12.95 1.06 5.18
C ASP A 75 -11.88 2.10 5.52
N SER A 76 -10.74 1.68 6.05
CA SER A 76 -9.67 2.57 6.52
C SER A 76 -9.10 3.48 5.41
N LEU A 77 -9.09 3.00 4.17
CA LEU A 77 -8.60 3.74 3.01
C LEU A 77 -9.69 4.63 2.38
N SER A 78 -10.93 4.56 2.85
CA SER A 78 -12.04 5.30 2.25
C SER A 78 -11.86 6.82 2.37
N SER A 79 -12.17 7.54 1.29
CA SER A 79 -12.10 9.01 1.22
C SER A 79 -13.04 9.71 2.19
N VAL A 80 -14.04 9.03 2.74
CA VAL A 80 -14.95 9.63 3.75
C VAL A 80 -14.21 10.04 5.02
N HIS A 81 -13.12 9.35 5.38
CA HIS A 81 -12.31 9.67 6.55
C HIS A 81 -11.54 11.00 6.42
N ALA A 82 -11.35 11.48 5.18
CA ALA A 82 -10.72 12.77 4.94
C ALA A 82 -11.58 13.95 5.45
N PHE A 83 -12.91 13.75 5.61
CA PHE A 83 -13.86 14.78 6.07
C PHE A 83 -14.32 14.58 7.51
N ASP A 84 -14.47 13.34 7.90
CA ASP A 84 -14.95 12.98 9.24
C ASP A 84 -14.29 11.67 9.65
N ALA A 85 -13.20 11.80 10.39
CA ALA A 85 -12.46 10.64 10.91
C ALA A 85 -13.27 9.76 11.86
N SER A 86 -14.40 10.28 12.40
CA SER A 86 -15.31 9.53 13.26
C SER A 86 -16.36 8.72 12.48
N ARG A 87 -16.50 8.99 11.18
CA ARG A 87 -17.48 8.31 10.33
C ARG A 87 -16.95 6.93 9.95
N SER A 88 -17.57 5.89 10.50
CA SER A 88 -17.37 4.54 9.99
C SER A 88 -18.03 4.43 8.61
N ALA A 89 -17.27 4.03 7.61
CA ALA A 89 -17.78 3.72 6.28
C ALA A 89 -18.25 2.25 6.19
N GLY A 90 -18.05 1.46 7.25
CA GLY A 90 -18.10 0.02 7.34
C GLY A 90 -19.22 -0.67 6.55
N TYR A 91 -18.84 -1.50 5.59
CA TYR A 91 -19.75 -2.42 4.93
C TYR A 91 -20.25 -3.47 5.93
N GLY A 92 -21.56 -3.50 6.16
CA GLY A 92 -22.22 -4.43 7.09
C GLY A 92 -22.94 -5.61 6.39
N GLY A 93 -22.73 -5.80 5.08
CA GLY A 93 -23.32 -6.88 4.32
C GLY A 93 -22.54 -8.21 4.43
N ASP A 94 -22.90 -9.17 3.59
CA ASP A 94 -22.23 -10.46 3.52
C ASP A 94 -20.83 -10.31 2.87
N LEU A 95 -19.76 -10.60 3.61
CA LEU A 95 -18.40 -10.53 3.14
C LEU A 95 -18.02 -11.63 2.12
N THR A 96 -18.86 -12.61 1.90
CA THR A 96 -18.69 -13.61 0.83
C THR A 96 -19.12 -13.05 -0.54
N ASP A 97 -19.97 -12.01 -0.57
CA ASP A 97 -20.31 -11.27 -1.78
C ASP A 97 -19.28 -10.18 -2.05
N GLY A 98 -18.15 -10.56 -2.64
CA GLY A 98 -17.07 -9.65 -2.95
C GLY A 98 -17.45 -8.55 -3.95
N GLN A 99 -18.44 -8.79 -4.84
CA GLN A 99 -18.91 -7.74 -5.75
C GLN A 99 -19.72 -6.68 -5.00
N ALA A 100 -20.63 -7.08 -4.12
CA ALA A 100 -21.37 -6.13 -3.28
C ALA A 100 -20.43 -5.31 -2.37
N LEU A 101 -19.36 -5.94 -1.87
CA LEU A 101 -18.33 -5.28 -1.07
C LEU A 101 -17.62 -4.15 -1.85
N VAL A 102 -17.06 -4.44 -3.04
CA VAL A 102 -16.36 -3.42 -3.84
C VAL A 102 -17.32 -2.37 -4.41
N ASP A 103 -18.56 -2.72 -4.74
CA ASP A 103 -19.58 -1.80 -5.20
C ASP A 103 -19.97 -0.79 -4.12
N PHE A 104 -20.10 -1.25 -2.87
CA PHE A 104 -20.39 -0.40 -1.73
C PHE A 104 -19.31 0.67 -1.54
N TYR A 105 -18.06 0.26 -1.41
CA TYR A 105 -16.95 1.20 -1.21
C TYR A 105 -16.71 2.06 -2.45
N GLY A 106 -16.90 1.52 -3.65
CA GLY A 106 -16.79 2.28 -4.90
C GLY A 106 -17.78 3.42 -4.96
N LYS A 107 -19.07 3.17 -4.73
CA LYS A 107 -20.12 4.19 -4.71
C LYS A 107 -19.87 5.22 -3.61
N LEU A 108 -19.52 4.76 -2.40
CA LEU A 108 -19.23 5.61 -1.27
C LEU A 108 -18.09 6.61 -1.57
N ASN A 109 -16.99 6.13 -2.19
CA ASN A 109 -15.86 6.97 -2.54
C ASN A 109 -16.17 7.92 -3.69
N VAL A 110 -16.93 7.51 -4.71
CA VAL A 110 -17.42 8.40 -5.77
C VAL A 110 -18.26 9.54 -5.19
N ASP A 111 -19.22 9.24 -4.32
CA ASP A 111 -20.10 10.25 -3.71
C ASP A 111 -19.30 11.20 -2.81
N SER A 112 -18.39 10.67 -2.00
CA SER A 112 -17.51 11.45 -1.13
C SER A 112 -16.62 12.41 -1.93
N MET A 113 -15.95 11.91 -2.97
CA MET A 113 -15.05 12.73 -3.78
C MET A 113 -15.81 13.79 -4.61
N ARG A 114 -17.02 13.48 -5.07
CA ARG A 114 -17.88 14.48 -5.74
C ARG A 114 -18.29 15.61 -4.80
N ALA A 115 -18.61 15.29 -3.55
CA ALA A 115 -18.93 16.29 -2.54
C ALA A 115 -17.74 17.23 -2.25
N MET A 116 -16.49 16.77 -2.45
CA MET A 116 -15.27 17.59 -2.33
C MET A 116 -15.10 18.59 -3.47
N GLN A 117 -15.47 18.19 -4.69
CA GLN A 117 -15.12 18.94 -5.90
C GLN A 117 -15.93 20.22 -6.08
N SER A 118 -17.11 20.34 -5.49
CA SER A 118 -18.02 21.45 -5.78
C SER A 118 -18.73 22.01 -4.56
N PRO A 119 -18.04 22.62 -3.59
CA PRO A 119 -18.73 23.40 -2.57
C PRO A 119 -19.55 24.54 -3.17
N ASP A 120 -19.10 25.12 -4.29
CA ASP A 120 -19.67 26.27 -4.98
C ASP A 120 -20.24 25.97 -6.39
N GLY A 121 -20.33 24.69 -6.78
CA GLY A 121 -20.94 24.28 -8.07
C GLY A 121 -20.11 24.55 -9.32
N GLY A 122 -18.86 24.94 -9.21
CA GLY A 122 -17.93 25.08 -10.34
C GLY A 122 -17.39 23.72 -10.84
N ALA A 123 -17.14 23.60 -12.16
CA ALA A 123 -16.43 22.43 -12.67
C ALA A 123 -14.97 22.44 -12.17
N PRO A 124 -14.43 21.30 -11.69
CA PRO A 124 -13.03 21.24 -11.29
C PRO A 124 -12.13 21.43 -12.52
N GLU A 125 -10.95 22.05 -12.30
CA GLU A 125 -9.95 22.26 -13.34
C GLU A 125 -9.20 20.95 -13.71
N PHE A 126 -9.43 19.86 -12.98
CA PHE A 126 -8.71 18.59 -13.12
C PHE A 126 -9.62 17.41 -12.77
N GLN A 127 -9.30 16.25 -13.32
CA GLN A 127 -9.94 15.00 -12.95
C GLN A 127 -9.32 14.45 -11.67
N CYS A 128 -10.15 14.18 -10.66
CA CYS A 128 -9.72 13.47 -9.46
C CYS A 128 -9.56 11.98 -9.71
N SER A 129 -8.69 11.32 -8.94
CA SER A 129 -8.49 9.88 -9.01
C SER A 129 -8.53 9.25 -7.61
N TYR A 130 -9.15 8.08 -7.54
CA TYR A 130 -9.16 7.22 -6.38
C TYR A 130 -9.00 5.78 -6.84
N ASP A 131 -7.84 5.21 -6.60
CA ASP A 131 -7.49 3.84 -6.99
C ASP A 131 -7.06 3.05 -5.76
N VAL A 132 -7.68 1.88 -5.55
CA VAL A 132 -7.33 0.94 -4.48
C VAL A 132 -7.20 -0.46 -5.06
N ALA A 133 -6.14 -1.18 -4.68
CA ALA A 133 -5.96 -2.58 -4.97
C ALA A 133 -5.54 -3.34 -3.72
N ILE A 134 -6.31 -4.36 -3.34
CA ILE A 134 -6.00 -5.28 -2.24
C ILE A 134 -5.91 -6.67 -2.82
N ARG A 135 -4.71 -7.24 -2.90
CA ARG A 135 -4.45 -8.45 -3.68
C ARG A 135 -3.69 -9.52 -2.90
N LEU A 136 -3.99 -10.77 -3.20
CA LEU A 136 -3.15 -11.88 -2.79
C LEU A 136 -1.84 -11.84 -3.59
N ALA A 137 -0.76 -11.38 -2.95
CA ALA A 137 0.54 -11.21 -3.59
C ALA A 137 1.40 -12.48 -3.56
N ALA A 138 1.32 -13.24 -2.46
CA ALA A 138 2.07 -14.49 -2.29
C ALA A 138 1.42 -15.39 -1.24
N GLN A 139 1.79 -16.65 -1.22
CA GLN A 139 1.42 -17.58 -0.15
C GLN A 139 2.44 -18.71 -0.01
N ASN A 140 2.55 -19.24 1.18
CA ASN A 140 3.32 -20.44 1.50
C ASN A 140 2.55 -21.31 2.51
N GLU A 141 3.20 -22.29 3.14
CA GLU A 141 2.57 -23.20 4.10
C GLU A 141 2.09 -22.50 5.38
N ARG A 142 2.70 -21.36 5.77
CA ARG A 142 2.47 -20.72 7.07
C ARG A 142 1.56 -19.49 6.98
N TYR A 143 1.65 -18.72 5.90
CA TYR A 143 0.92 -17.46 5.74
C TYR A 143 0.56 -17.18 4.28
N VAL A 144 -0.40 -16.32 4.09
CA VAL A 144 -0.68 -15.61 2.85
C VAL A 144 -0.20 -14.17 2.98
N THR A 145 0.29 -13.58 1.90
CA THR A 145 0.72 -12.16 1.85
C THR A 145 -0.26 -11.39 0.99
N TYR A 146 -0.86 -10.37 1.57
CA TYR A 146 -1.71 -9.44 0.85
C TYR A 146 -0.98 -8.12 0.65
N SER A 147 -1.02 -7.60 -0.58
CA SER A 147 -0.64 -6.21 -0.88
C SER A 147 -1.84 -5.29 -0.76
N VAL A 148 -1.58 -4.09 -0.30
CA VAL A 148 -2.53 -2.98 -0.22
C VAL A 148 -1.89 -1.79 -0.91
N ASP A 149 -2.51 -1.34 -1.99
CA ASP A 149 -2.05 -0.22 -2.80
C ASP A 149 -3.18 0.79 -2.92
N GLN A 150 -2.90 2.05 -2.65
CA GLN A 150 -3.83 3.16 -2.86
C GLN A 150 -3.13 4.30 -3.59
N TYR A 151 -3.86 4.96 -4.50
CA TYR A 151 -3.48 6.25 -5.06
C TYR A 151 -4.69 7.18 -5.04
N VAL A 152 -4.48 8.39 -4.52
CA VAL A 152 -5.51 9.43 -4.49
C VAL A 152 -4.95 10.72 -5.07
N TYR A 153 -5.69 11.32 -6.00
CA TYR A 153 -5.43 12.66 -6.50
C TYR A 153 -6.70 13.50 -6.39
N GLY A 154 -6.69 14.48 -5.53
CA GLY A 154 -7.79 15.43 -5.31
C GLY A 154 -7.45 16.84 -5.78
N GLY A 155 -6.42 16.99 -6.60
CA GLY A 155 -5.89 18.28 -7.05
C GLY A 155 -4.57 18.65 -6.38
N GLY A 156 -3.94 19.73 -6.89
CA GLY A 156 -2.66 20.21 -6.40
C GLY A 156 -1.46 19.68 -7.20
N ALA A 157 -0.26 19.75 -6.61
CA ALA A 157 0.99 19.48 -7.29
C ALA A 157 1.22 17.99 -7.62
N HIS A 158 0.68 17.08 -6.80
CA HIS A 158 0.84 15.62 -6.97
C HIS A 158 -0.25 14.87 -6.18
N GLY A 159 -0.42 13.59 -6.50
CA GLY A 159 -1.24 12.67 -5.72
C GLY A 159 -0.53 12.15 -4.48
N SER A 160 -1.26 11.42 -3.66
CA SER A 160 -0.76 10.66 -2.53
C SER A 160 -0.90 9.16 -2.81
N ALA A 161 0.12 8.40 -2.48
CA ALA A 161 0.10 6.96 -2.60
C ALA A 161 0.46 6.28 -1.28
N VAL A 162 -0.17 5.13 -1.04
CA VAL A 162 0.14 4.20 0.06
C VAL A 162 0.37 2.83 -0.55
N SER A 163 1.42 2.13 -0.13
CA SER A 163 1.70 0.77 -0.59
C SER A 163 2.42 -0.03 0.50
N TYR A 164 1.86 -1.17 0.87
CA TYR A 164 2.47 -2.09 1.84
C TYR A 164 1.94 -3.51 1.65
N CYS A 165 2.60 -4.46 2.27
CA CYS A 165 2.12 -5.84 2.36
C CYS A 165 1.95 -6.25 3.81
N VAL A 166 1.06 -7.22 4.05
CA VAL A 166 0.90 -7.90 5.34
C VAL A 166 0.94 -9.40 5.17
N ASN A 167 1.41 -10.11 6.18
CA ASN A 167 1.28 -11.55 6.27
C ASN A 167 0.07 -11.90 7.14
N ILE A 168 -0.78 -12.79 6.67
CA ILE A 168 -1.92 -13.32 7.42
C ILE A 168 -1.66 -14.81 7.67
N LEU A 169 -1.66 -15.21 8.94
CA LEU A 169 -1.34 -16.57 9.35
C LEU A 169 -2.44 -17.54 8.91
N LYS A 170 -2.08 -18.60 8.21
CA LYS A 170 -3.02 -19.64 7.76
C LYS A 170 -3.67 -20.37 8.95
N SER A 171 -2.96 -20.54 10.04
CA SER A 171 -3.46 -21.23 11.22
C SER A 171 -4.59 -20.51 11.96
N SER A 172 -4.77 -19.20 11.76
CA SER A 172 -5.70 -18.40 12.56
C SER A 172 -6.48 -17.34 11.76
N GLY A 173 -6.11 -17.06 10.49
CA GLY A 173 -6.69 -15.96 9.72
C GLY A 173 -6.35 -14.56 10.25
N ARG A 174 -5.35 -14.45 11.16
CA ARG A 174 -4.99 -13.17 11.78
C ARG A 174 -3.75 -12.58 11.14
N VAL A 175 -3.74 -11.26 10.99
CA VAL A 175 -2.55 -10.51 10.57
C VAL A 175 -1.40 -10.81 11.54
N LEU A 176 -0.24 -11.14 10.99
CA LEU A 176 0.99 -11.23 11.77
C LEU A 176 1.35 -9.82 12.25
N GLY A 177 1.52 -9.68 13.56
CA GLY A 177 1.85 -8.40 14.18
C GLY A 177 3.27 -7.94 13.90
N ALA A 178 3.87 -7.23 14.86
CA ALA A 178 5.24 -6.76 14.74
C ALA A 178 6.20 -7.91 14.44
N THR A 179 6.97 -7.77 13.36
CA THR A 179 7.98 -8.74 12.91
C THR A 179 9.37 -8.41 13.41
N VAL A 180 9.54 -7.20 13.99
CA VAL A 180 10.77 -6.70 14.60
C VAL A 180 10.47 -6.28 16.02
N ASP A 181 11.36 -6.63 16.95
CA ASP A 181 11.30 -6.14 18.31
C ASP A 181 11.74 -4.66 18.34
N ALA A 182 10.81 -3.76 18.68
CA ALA A 182 11.08 -2.32 18.75
C ALA A 182 12.19 -1.97 19.77
N ALA A 183 12.42 -2.81 20.79
CA ALA A 183 13.52 -2.62 21.73
C ALA A 183 14.90 -2.83 21.11
N GLN A 184 14.98 -3.45 19.93
CA GLN A 184 16.21 -3.69 19.19
C GLN A 184 16.49 -2.59 18.13
N LEU A 185 15.70 -1.51 18.08
CA LEU A 185 15.80 -0.48 17.05
C LEU A 185 17.22 0.11 16.95
N ASP A 186 17.87 0.40 18.07
CA ASP A 186 19.22 0.97 18.06
C ASP A 186 20.24 0.01 17.44
N ALA A 187 20.14 -1.27 17.76
CA ALA A 187 21.02 -2.29 17.20
C ALA A 187 20.74 -2.57 15.70
N LEU A 188 19.52 -2.28 15.24
CA LEU A 188 19.10 -2.47 13.86
C LEU A 188 19.55 -1.30 12.94
N GLN A 189 19.91 -0.12 13.49
CA GLN A 189 20.22 1.09 12.72
C GLN A 189 21.22 0.89 11.57
N PRO A 190 22.33 0.15 11.72
CA PRO A 190 23.27 -0.06 10.60
C PRO A 190 22.62 -0.78 9.41
N LEU A 191 21.72 -1.74 9.67
CA LEU A 191 21.02 -2.48 8.63
C LEU A 191 19.95 -1.60 7.94
N LEU A 192 19.22 -0.78 8.69
CA LEU A 192 18.24 0.15 8.14
C LEU A 192 18.94 1.18 7.25
N LEU A 193 20.04 1.78 7.72
CA LEU A 193 20.80 2.76 6.96
C LEU A 193 21.38 2.16 5.67
N HIS A 194 21.94 0.95 5.77
CA HIS A 194 22.40 0.22 4.59
C HIS A 194 21.30 -0.04 3.57
N GLY A 195 20.11 -0.45 4.03
CA GLY A 195 18.94 -0.68 3.19
C GLY A 195 18.46 0.59 2.48
N VAL A 196 18.34 1.68 3.22
CA VAL A 196 17.97 3.01 2.67
C VAL A 196 18.99 3.49 1.65
N THR A 197 20.30 3.39 1.97
CA THR A 197 21.38 3.79 1.06
C THR A 197 21.36 2.97 -0.22
N THR A 198 21.13 1.67 -0.11
CA THR A 198 21.01 0.76 -1.25
C THR A 198 19.84 1.17 -2.15
N TYR A 199 18.67 1.48 -1.55
CA TYR A 199 17.50 1.97 -2.28
C TYR A 199 17.82 3.27 -3.05
N ILE A 200 18.40 4.27 -2.38
CA ILE A 200 18.76 5.56 -3.00
C ILE A 200 19.72 5.35 -4.18
N ASN A 201 20.71 4.50 -4.01
CA ASN A 201 21.70 4.21 -5.06
C ASN A 201 21.08 3.43 -6.24
N ALA A 202 20.09 2.59 -5.99
CA ALA A 202 19.34 1.90 -7.03
C ALA A 202 18.48 2.86 -7.90
N GLN A 203 18.14 4.05 -7.38
CA GLN A 203 17.48 5.12 -8.15
C GLN A 203 18.46 5.96 -9.00
N GLY A 204 19.72 5.51 -9.13
CA GLY A 204 20.74 6.16 -9.95
C GLY A 204 21.55 7.24 -9.24
N GLN A 205 21.36 7.46 -7.96
CA GLN A 205 22.22 8.28 -7.14
C GLN A 205 23.49 7.49 -6.72
N LYS A 206 24.52 8.19 -6.28
CA LYS A 206 25.75 7.57 -5.77
C LYS A 206 26.12 8.27 -4.45
N VAL A 207 25.46 7.82 -3.38
CA VAL A 207 25.66 8.38 -2.05
C VAL A 207 26.29 7.36 -1.11
N THR A 208 27.09 7.85 -0.19
CA THR A 208 27.57 7.11 0.99
C THR A 208 26.45 7.02 2.03
N GLU A 209 26.60 6.17 3.05
CA GLU A 209 25.64 6.08 4.17
C GLU A 209 25.51 7.41 4.92
N ASP A 210 26.61 8.13 5.14
CA ASP A 210 26.60 9.47 5.78
C ASP A 210 25.86 10.51 4.93
N GLU A 211 25.96 10.44 3.61
CA GLU A 211 25.22 11.32 2.70
C GLU A 211 23.75 10.95 2.63
N ALA A 212 23.43 9.65 2.58
CA ALA A 212 22.05 9.15 2.62
C ALA A 212 21.33 9.62 3.88
N LEU A 213 21.99 9.50 5.05
CA LEU A 213 21.42 9.92 6.34
C LEU A 213 21.03 11.42 6.33
N LYS A 214 21.81 12.29 5.68
CA LYS A 214 21.54 13.73 5.56
C LYS A 214 20.34 14.06 4.65
N LEU A 215 19.93 13.14 3.80
CA LEU A 215 18.76 13.31 2.94
C LEU A 215 17.44 12.97 3.65
N LEU A 216 17.51 12.33 4.83
CA LEU A 216 16.34 11.87 5.55
C LEU A 216 15.75 12.96 6.46
N PHE A 217 14.43 12.92 6.63
CA PHE A 217 13.66 13.77 7.54
C PHE A 217 13.40 13.01 8.85
N ILE A 218 14.48 12.69 9.56
CA ILE A 218 14.44 11.87 10.77
C ILE A 218 14.98 12.63 11.97
N ASP A 219 14.48 12.29 13.17
CA ASP A 219 14.93 12.92 14.39
C ASP A 219 16.22 12.26 14.89
N LYS A 220 17.20 13.07 15.33
CA LYS A 220 18.49 12.64 15.92
C LYS A 220 19.28 11.60 15.10
N GLY A 221 19.02 11.50 13.79
CA GLY A 221 19.68 10.53 12.92
C GLY A 221 19.25 9.09 13.15
N ILE A 222 18.12 8.84 13.81
CA ILE A 222 17.56 7.50 14.06
C ILE A 222 16.49 7.23 13.02
N ILE A 223 16.70 6.18 12.20
CA ILE A 223 15.69 5.70 11.24
C ILE A 223 14.64 4.92 12.02
N PRO A 224 13.37 5.36 12.04
CA PRO A 224 12.31 4.66 12.75
C PRO A 224 11.97 3.31 12.08
N LEU A 225 11.26 2.43 12.75
CA LEU A 225 10.56 1.35 12.05
C LEU A 225 9.44 1.94 11.19
N PRO A 226 9.13 1.34 10.01
CA PRO A 226 8.06 1.85 9.17
C PRO A 226 6.69 1.78 9.86
N ALA A 227 5.80 2.71 9.51
CA ALA A 227 4.43 2.80 10.06
C ALA A 227 3.63 1.51 9.84
N HIS A 228 3.82 0.87 8.68
CA HIS A 228 3.36 -0.50 8.44
C HIS A 228 4.47 -1.48 8.78
N ALA A 229 4.17 -2.46 9.63
CA ALA A 229 5.17 -3.45 10.05
C ALA A 229 5.83 -4.13 8.83
N PRO A 230 7.15 -4.34 8.86
CA PRO A 230 7.84 -5.07 7.81
C PRO A 230 7.22 -6.47 7.65
N TYR A 231 7.14 -6.94 6.41
CA TYR A 231 6.51 -8.23 6.12
C TYR A 231 7.52 -9.30 5.71
N LEU A 232 7.17 -10.56 5.97
CA LEU A 232 7.98 -11.72 5.59
C LEU A 232 7.84 -11.94 4.08
N ALA A 233 8.94 -11.88 3.35
CA ALA A 233 9.06 -12.24 1.94
C ALA A 233 9.87 -13.52 1.78
N ALA A 234 10.02 -14.03 0.55
CA ALA A 234 10.74 -15.27 0.30
C ALA A 234 12.25 -15.16 0.62
N ASP A 235 12.84 -14.00 0.42
CA ASP A 235 14.27 -13.70 0.50
C ASP A 235 14.66 -12.93 1.78
N GLY A 236 13.70 -12.58 2.63
CA GLY A 236 13.98 -11.86 3.88
C GLY A 236 12.80 -11.10 4.43
N LEU A 237 13.09 -10.19 5.34
CA LEU A 237 12.14 -9.25 5.91
C LEU A 237 12.14 -7.97 5.06
N HIS A 238 10.98 -7.63 4.51
CA HIS A 238 10.82 -6.50 3.62
C HIS A 238 10.28 -5.27 4.34
N PHE A 239 11.00 -4.15 4.21
CA PHE A 239 10.68 -2.84 4.80
C PHE A 239 10.14 -1.92 3.72
N VAL A 240 9.07 -1.18 4.03
CA VAL A 240 8.48 -0.17 3.14
C VAL A 240 8.15 1.07 3.95
N TYR A 241 8.83 2.17 3.66
CA TYR A 241 8.50 3.49 4.19
C TYR A 241 7.65 4.23 3.17
N GLN A 242 6.58 4.84 3.63
CA GLN A 242 5.67 5.60 2.77
C GLN A 242 6.30 6.93 2.30
N GLN A 243 5.68 7.56 1.32
CA GLN A 243 6.07 8.91 0.91
C GLN A 243 6.02 9.86 2.12
N TYR A 244 7.05 10.72 2.28
CA TYR A 244 7.22 11.63 3.41
C TYR A 244 7.52 10.97 4.77
N GLU A 245 7.53 9.67 4.90
CA GLU A 245 7.74 9.02 6.19
C GLU A 245 9.17 9.22 6.74
N ILE A 246 10.17 9.09 5.89
CA ILE A 246 11.58 9.29 6.27
C ILE A 246 12.35 10.22 5.33
N GLY A 247 11.71 10.78 4.30
CA GLY A 247 12.38 11.63 3.32
C GLY A 247 11.40 12.44 2.46
N PRO A 248 11.90 13.27 1.53
CA PRO A 248 11.05 14.10 0.67
C PRO A 248 10.24 13.25 -0.30
N TYR A 249 9.10 13.80 -0.78
CA TYR A 249 8.24 13.14 -1.78
C TYR A 249 9.00 12.57 -2.98
N ALA A 250 9.99 13.32 -3.47
CA ALA A 250 10.81 12.92 -4.63
C ALA A 250 11.65 11.65 -4.38
N MET A 251 11.87 11.26 -3.11
CA MET A 251 12.52 9.99 -2.77
C MET A 251 11.62 8.78 -3.04
N GLY A 252 10.30 8.99 -3.14
CA GLY A 252 9.33 7.93 -3.32
C GLY A 252 9.10 7.12 -2.05
N MET A 253 8.63 5.88 -2.22
CA MET A 253 8.49 4.90 -1.14
C MET A 253 9.80 4.13 -1.00
N VAL A 254 10.52 4.37 0.08
CA VAL A 254 11.80 3.69 0.33
C VAL A 254 11.53 2.23 0.71
N SER A 255 12.01 1.30 -0.11
CA SER A 255 11.79 -0.12 0.12
C SER A 255 13.06 -0.95 -0.07
N PHE A 256 13.28 -1.91 0.82
CA PHE A 256 14.40 -2.83 0.77
C PHE A 256 14.12 -4.11 1.55
N THR A 257 14.89 -5.16 1.25
CA THR A 257 14.81 -6.44 1.96
C THR A 257 16.07 -6.66 2.79
N LEU A 258 15.89 -7.01 4.05
CA LEU A 258 16.98 -7.53 4.89
C LEU A 258 16.94 -9.05 4.88
N PRO A 259 18.01 -9.73 4.45
CA PRO A 259 18.09 -11.19 4.47
C PRO A 259 17.87 -11.76 5.88
N TYR A 260 17.23 -12.91 5.99
CA TYR A 260 16.90 -13.54 7.28
C TYR A 260 18.12 -13.79 8.17
N ASP A 261 19.27 -14.15 7.60
CA ASP A 261 20.52 -14.37 8.36
C ASP A 261 21.01 -13.09 9.06
N LYS A 262 20.63 -11.90 8.55
CA LYS A 262 21.00 -10.59 9.11
C LYS A 262 19.96 -10.07 10.09
N VAL A 263 18.66 -10.25 9.80
CA VAL A 263 17.59 -9.62 10.57
C VAL A 263 17.05 -10.49 11.71
N LYS A 264 17.25 -11.82 11.66
CA LYS A 264 16.75 -12.77 12.66
C LYS A 264 17.04 -12.42 14.12
N PRO A 265 18.21 -11.86 14.49
CA PRO A 265 18.48 -11.47 15.87
C PRO A 265 17.55 -10.37 16.42
N TYR A 266 16.86 -9.64 15.54
CA TYR A 266 16.01 -8.49 15.85
C TYR A 266 14.50 -8.80 15.74
N MET A 267 14.13 -10.04 15.40
CA MET A 267 12.76 -10.49 15.19
C MET A 267 12.13 -11.04 16.46
#